data_84359de055317529925c57f2f60bb444
#
_entry.id   84359de055317529925c57f2f60bb444
#
_cell.length_a   1.000
_cell.length_b   1.000
_cell.length_c   1.000
_cell.angle_alpha   90.00
_cell.angle_beta   90.00
_cell.angle_gamma   90.00
#
_symmetry.space_group_name_H-M   'P 1'
#
loop_
_entity.id
_entity.type
_entity.pdbx_description
1 polymer ?
#
loop_
_entity_poly.entity_id
_entity_poly.type
_entity_poly.pdbx_seq_one_letter_code
_entity_poly.pdbx_strand_id
1 'polypeptide(L)'
;MSQNIVLCGSNGYKKKYYLNPEYNGVPEEVKKELKMLCVSFTEDVGGIFVLEFKPNGSLIIRVEVAEDDFGFDEIGSELKIKQIQTTRGELLQSMELYHKIICNAKAEE
;
A
#
# COMPACT_ATOMS: atom_id res chain seq x y z
N MET A 1 14.20 -14.56 10.03
CA MET A 1 13.52 -14.43 8.74
C MET A 1 13.01 -13.02 8.54
N SER A 2 13.29 -12.51 7.37
CA SER A 2 12.82 -11.17 7.02
C SER A 2 11.37 -11.24 6.54
N GLN A 3 10.53 -10.40 7.13
CA GLN A 3 9.13 -10.31 6.74
C GLN A 3 8.87 -8.96 6.08
N ASN A 4 7.85 -8.93 5.25
CA ASN A 4 7.41 -7.67 4.65
C ASN A 4 6.79 -6.78 5.73
N ILE A 5 6.97 -5.48 5.57
CA ILE A 5 6.43 -4.48 6.52
C ILE A 5 5.30 -3.74 5.83
N VAL A 6 4.11 -3.79 6.41
CA VAL A 6 2.95 -3.08 5.86
C VAL A 6 3.10 -1.58 6.06
N LEU A 7 2.95 -0.83 4.97
CA LEU A 7 2.88 0.64 5.03
C LEU A 7 1.45 1.07 5.33
N CYS A 8 0.52 0.65 4.50
CA CYS A 8 -0.89 1.00 4.63
C CYS A 8 -1.73 0.04 3.80
N GLY A 9 -3.05 0.11 3.99
CA GLY A 9 -3.94 -0.72 3.21
C GLY A 9 -5.40 -0.37 3.43
N SER A 10 -6.24 -0.90 2.56
CA SER A 10 -7.68 -0.71 2.64
C SER A 10 -8.37 -2.07 2.52
N ASN A 11 -9.35 -2.30 3.39
CA ASN A 11 -10.16 -3.51 3.36
C ASN A 11 -11.54 -3.16 2.81
N GLY A 12 -11.81 -3.58 1.58
CA GLY A 12 -13.06 -3.30 0.90
C GLY A 12 -14.26 -4.00 1.51
N TYR A 13 -14.05 -5.14 2.15
CA TYR A 13 -15.13 -5.90 2.80
C TYR A 13 -15.61 -5.22 4.07
N LYS A 14 -14.65 -4.70 4.87
CA LYS A 14 -14.94 -4.03 6.13
C LYS A 14 -15.02 -2.51 6.01
N LYS A 15 -14.65 -1.99 4.85
CA LYS A 15 -14.60 -0.55 4.56
C LYS A 15 -13.76 0.21 5.58
N LYS A 16 -12.54 -0.30 5.80
CA LYS A 16 -11.59 0.27 6.75
C LYS A 16 -10.25 0.53 6.08
N TYR A 17 -9.61 1.61 6.48
CA TYR A 17 -8.28 1.99 6.05
C TYR A 17 -7.31 1.91 7.22
N TYR A 18 -6.08 1.48 6.97
CA TYR A 18 -5.02 1.36 7.96
C TYR A 18 -3.75 2.03 7.47
N LEU A 19 -3.13 2.84 8.32
CA LEU A 19 -1.80 3.39 8.10
C LEU A 19 -0.92 2.95 9.26
N ASN A 20 0.23 2.34 8.94
CA ASN A 20 1.17 1.89 9.96
C ASN A 20 1.65 3.09 10.76
N PRO A 21 1.50 3.08 12.11
CA PRO A 21 1.91 4.21 12.95
C PRO A 21 3.37 4.62 12.81
N GLU A 22 4.26 3.70 12.44
CA GLU A 22 5.67 4.03 12.21
C GLU A 22 5.86 5.05 11.09
N TYR A 23 4.85 5.22 10.24
CA TYR A 23 4.90 6.14 9.09
C TYR A 23 4.05 7.39 9.30
N ASN A 24 3.65 7.66 10.55
CA ASN A 24 2.89 8.88 10.88
C ASN A 24 3.68 10.16 10.66
N GLY A 25 4.99 10.07 10.53
CA GLY A 25 5.84 11.23 10.31
C GLY A 25 5.82 11.80 8.91
N VAL A 26 5.17 11.12 7.95
CA VAL A 26 5.08 11.66 6.58
C VAL A 26 4.13 12.86 6.56
N PRO A 27 4.33 13.79 5.59
CA PRO A 27 3.44 14.96 5.47
C PRO A 27 1.97 14.57 5.31
N GLU A 28 1.09 15.43 5.80
CA GLU A 28 -0.35 15.17 5.71
C GLU A 28 -0.84 14.97 4.28
N GLU A 29 -0.26 15.68 3.33
CA GLU A 29 -0.62 15.52 1.92
C GLU A 29 -0.29 14.12 1.42
N VAL A 30 0.85 13.58 1.85
CA VAL A 30 1.25 12.21 1.49
C VAL A 30 0.29 11.22 2.12
N LYS A 31 -0.08 11.43 3.38
CA LYS A 31 -1.04 10.55 4.05
C LYS A 31 -2.38 10.53 3.31
N LYS A 32 -2.84 11.68 2.84
CA LYS A 32 -4.08 11.78 2.07
C LYS A 32 -3.98 11.02 0.75
N GLU A 33 -2.86 11.19 0.05
CA GLU A 33 -2.64 10.49 -1.22
C GLU A 33 -2.62 8.99 -1.04
N LEU A 34 -1.95 8.50 0.00
CA LEU A 34 -1.91 7.07 0.30
C LEU A 34 -3.30 6.53 0.60
N LYS A 35 -4.08 7.27 1.40
CA LYS A 35 -5.43 6.87 1.73
C LYS A 35 -6.32 6.84 0.49
N MET A 36 -6.26 7.90 -0.32
CA MET A 36 -7.05 7.97 -1.55
C MET A 36 -6.72 6.82 -2.50
N LEU A 37 -5.43 6.53 -2.62
CA LEU A 37 -4.97 5.44 -3.47
C LEU A 37 -5.56 4.10 -3.04
N CYS A 38 -5.43 3.77 -1.76
CA CYS A 38 -5.89 2.49 -1.23
C CYS A 38 -7.43 2.38 -1.26
N VAL A 39 -8.11 3.41 -0.79
CA VAL A 39 -9.58 3.39 -0.69
C VAL A 39 -10.20 3.40 -2.09
N SER A 40 -9.67 4.20 -3.00
CA SER A 40 -10.16 4.25 -4.38
C SER A 40 -10.06 2.87 -5.04
N PHE A 41 -8.95 2.16 -4.80
CA PHE A 41 -8.79 0.82 -5.35
C PHE A 41 -9.91 -0.12 -4.87
N THR A 42 -10.13 -0.18 -3.55
CA THR A 42 -11.12 -1.11 -3.00
C THR A 42 -12.55 -0.69 -3.31
N GLU A 43 -12.81 0.60 -3.53
CA GLU A 43 -14.12 1.07 -3.97
C GLU A 43 -14.42 0.64 -5.41
N ASP A 44 -13.40 0.67 -6.27
CA ASP A 44 -13.57 0.34 -7.68
C ASP A 44 -13.55 -1.16 -7.96
N VAL A 45 -12.67 -1.88 -7.28
CA VAL A 45 -12.38 -3.27 -7.58
C VAL A 45 -12.81 -4.22 -6.46
N GLY A 46 -12.78 -3.76 -5.22
CA GLY A 46 -13.08 -4.58 -4.06
C GLY A 46 -11.81 -5.22 -3.50
N GLY A 47 -11.99 -6.27 -2.71
CA GLY A 47 -10.87 -6.98 -2.10
C GLY A 47 -10.20 -6.21 -0.98
N ILE A 48 -8.99 -6.63 -0.68
CA ILE A 48 -8.12 -5.98 0.31
C ILE A 48 -6.86 -5.53 -0.42
N PHE A 49 -6.56 -4.24 -0.36
CA PHE A 49 -5.40 -3.64 -1.04
C PHE A 49 -4.36 -3.27 0.01
N VAL A 50 -3.12 -3.74 -0.18
CA VAL A 50 -2.04 -3.50 0.78
C VAL A 50 -0.79 -3.02 0.05
N LEU A 51 -0.18 -1.97 0.58
CA LEU A 51 1.16 -1.52 0.19
C LEU A 51 2.11 -2.00 1.28
N GLU A 52 3.13 -2.75 0.90
CA GLU A 52 4.08 -3.28 1.87
C GLU A 52 5.50 -3.27 1.33
N PHE A 53 6.47 -3.15 2.25
CA PHE A 53 7.88 -3.14 1.90
C PHE A 53 8.45 -4.54 2.02
N LYS A 54 9.19 -4.96 1.00
CA LYS A 54 9.97 -6.20 1.06
C LYS A 54 11.21 -5.98 1.93
N PRO A 55 11.86 -7.06 2.36
CA PRO A 55 13.11 -6.91 3.13
C PRO A 55 14.19 -6.08 2.43
N ASN A 56 14.19 -6.05 1.10
CA ASN A 56 15.14 -5.25 0.33
C ASN A 56 14.73 -3.77 0.21
N GLY A 57 13.60 -3.39 0.80
CA GLY A 57 13.12 -2.01 0.79
C GLY A 57 12.19 -1.65 -0.36
N SER A 58 11.97 -2.54 -1.29
CA SER A 58 11.05 -2.28 -2.40
C SER A 58 9.60 -2.26 -1.92
N LEU A 59 8.84 -1.28 -2.37
CA LEU A 59 7.41 -1.18 -2.04
C LEU A 59 6.61 -1.92 -3.09
N ILE A 60 5.81 -2.88 -2.65
CA ILE A 60 4.99 -3.68 -3.54
C ILE A 60 3.51 -3.55 -3.22
N ILE A 61 2.70 -3.86 -4.20
CA ILE A 61 1.24 -3.89 -4.06
C ILE A 61 0.82 -5.35 -3.90
N ARG A 62 0.05 -5.62 -2.85
CA ARG A 62 -0.52 -6.94 -2.61
C ARG A 62 -2.03 -6.81 -2.54
N VAL A 63 -2.73 -7.72 -3.21
CA VAL A 63 -4.20 -7.74 -3.19
C VAL A 63 -4.65 -9.11 -2.68
N GLU A 64 -5.56 -9.10 -1.71
CA GLU A 64 -6.16 -10.32 -1.17
C GLU A 64 -7.65 -10.32 -1.48
N VAL A 65 -8.17 -11.51 -1.77
CA VAL A 65 -9.58 -11.69 -2.12
C VAL A 65 -10.15 -12.80 -1.24
N ALA A 66 -11.34 -12.57 -0.67
CA ALA A 66 -12.00 -13.58 0.13
C ALA A 66 -12.36 -14.79 -0.73
N GLU A 67 -12.29 -16.00 -0.15
CA GLU A 67 -12.55 -17.24 -0.89
C GLU A 67 -13.94 -17.27 -1.53
N ASP A 68 -14.92 -16.63 -0.91
CA ASP A 68 -16.29 -16.61 -1.40
C ASP A 68 -16.62 -15.40 -2.26
N ASP A 69 -15.64 -14.59 -2.61
CA ASP A 69 -15.87 -13.42 -3.45
C ASP A 69 -15.67 -13.77 -4.93
N PHE A 70 -16.71 -14.34 -5.51
CA PHE A 70 -16.67 -14.76 -6.91
C PHE A 70 -16.88 -13.59 -7.87
N GLY A 71 -17.29 -12.44 -7.35
CA GLY A 71 -17.52 -11.24 -8.17
C GLY A 71 -16.31 -10.35 -8.31
N PHE A 72 -15.18 -10.74 -7.73
CA PHE A 72 -13.97 -9.90 -7.80
C PHE A 72 -13.46 -9.79 -9.23
N ASP A 73 -13.18 -8.55 -9.66
CA ASP A 73 -12.71 -8.27 -11.03
C ASP A 73 -11.18 -8.36 -11.10
N GLU A 74 -10.67 -9.54 -11.42
CA GLU A 74 -9.22 -9.78 -11.50
C GLU A 74 -8.57 -8.95 -12.60
N ILE A 75 -9.24 -8.82 -13.75
CA ILE A 75 -8.70 -8.06 -14.87
C ILE A 75 -8.65 -6.57 -14.52
N GLY A 76 -9.73 -6.05 -13.95
CA GLY A 76 -9.78 -4.66 -13.50
C GLY A 76 -8.74 -4.37 -12.43
N SER A 77 -8.51 -5.33 -11.54
CA SER A 77 -7.48 -5.22 -10.50
C SER A 77 -6.09 -5.06 -11.11
N GLU A 78 -5.73 -5.91 -12.06
CA GLU A 78 -4.42 -5.85 -12.71
C GLU A 78 -4.22 -4.54 -13.47
N LEU A 79 -5.25 -4.10 -14.17
CA LEU A 79 -5.19 -2.84 -14.92
C LEU A 79 -4.99 -1.65 -13.98
N LYS A 80 -5.70 -1.66 -12.85
CA LYS A 80 -5.60 -0.59 -11.87
C LYS A 80 -4.22 -0.57 -11.20
N ILE A 81 -3.65 -1.75 -10.91
CA ILE A 81 -2.31 -1.85 -10.35
C ILE A 81 -1.29 -1.22 -11.31
N LYS A 82 -1.38 -1.56 -12.61
CA LYS A 82 -0.48 -0.99 -13.61
C LYS A 82 -0.65 0.52 -13.70
N GLN A 83 -1.88 1.00 -13.64
CA GLN A 83 -2.16 2.43 -13.66
C GLN A 83 -1.51 3.13 -12.47
N ILE A 84 -1.63 2.56 -11.27
CA ILE A 84 -1.04 3.10 -10.05
C ILE A 84 0.49 3.16 -10.19
N GLN A 85 1.11 2.09 -10.66
CA GLN A 85 2.56 2.04 -10.85
C GLN A 85 3.04 3.10 -11.82
N THR A 86 2.24 3.41 -12.83
CA THR A 86 2.57 4.42 -13.84
C THR A 86 2.30 5.84 -13.33
N THR A 87 1.12 6.08 -12.74
CA THR A 87 0.70 7.44 -12.37
C THR A 87 1.13 7.86 -10.99
N ARG A 88 1.41 6.91 -10.10
CA ARG A 88 1.81 7.17 -8.72
C ARG A 88 3.22 6.71 -8.41
N GLY A 89 4.04 6.51 -9.44
CA GLY A 89 5.41 6.03 -9.27
C GLY A 89 6.25 6.91 -8.36
N GLU A 90 6.10 8.24 -8.46
CA GLU A 90 6.85 9.15 -7.61
C GLU A 90 6.47 9.01 -6.14
N LEU A 91 5.18 8.85 -5.87
CA LEU A 91 4.69 8.64 -4.50
C LEU A 91 5.29 7.36 -3.92
N LEU A 92 5.25 6.27 -4.68
CA LEU A 92 5.77 4.98 -4.23
C LEU A 92 7.28 5.06 -3.99
N GLN A 93 8.02 5.72 -4.87
CA GLN A 93 9.47 5.92 -4.70
C GLN A 93 9.79 6.77 -3.48
N SER A 94 8.99 7.80 -3.23
CA SER A 94 9.16 8.64 -2.04
C SER A 94 9.01 7.83 -0.76
N MET A 95 8.06 6.91 -0.76
CA MET A 95 7.83 6.07 0.41
C MET A 95 8.95 5.04 0.58
N GLU A 96 9.52 4.53 -0.49
CA GLU A 96 10.69 3.65 -0.39
C GLU A 96 11.87 4.39 0.23
N LEU A 97 12.08 5.63 -0.16
CA LEU A 97 13.15 6.45 0.41
C LEU A 97 12.91 6.74 1.89
N TYR A 98 11.67 7.10 2.24
CA TYR A 98 11.30 7.36 3.62
C TYR A 98 11.51 6.12 4.50
N HIS A 99 11.12 4.95 3.99
CA HIS A 99 11.31 3.69 4.69
C HIS A 99 12.80 3.42 4.94
N LYS A 100 13.63 3.66 3.93
CA LYS A 100 15.08 3.47 4.05
C LYS A 100 15.65 4.37 5.15
N ILE A 101 15.21 5.62 5.21
CA ILE A 101 15.68 6.56 6.22
C ILE A 101 15.27 6.10 7.62
N ILE A 102 14.02 5.63 7.79
CA ILE A 102 13.55 5.12 9.06
C ILE A 102 14.37 3.90 9.49
N CYS A 103 14.61 2.98 8.58
CA CYS A 103 15.37 1.76 8.89
C CYS A 103 16.81 2.08 9.28
N ASN A 104 17.45 3.04 8.60
CA ASN A 104 18.81 3.45 8.93
C ASN A 104 18.86 4.12 10.30
N ALA A 105 17.87 4.94 10.63
CA ALA A 105 17.81 5.59 11.93
C ALA A 105 17.67 4.55 13.04
N LYS A 106 16.85 3.52 12.85
CA LYS A 106 16.69 2.44 13.81
C LYS A 106 17.98 1.63 13.97
N ALA A 107 18.70 1.42 12.87
CA ALA A 107 19.93 0.64 12.90
C ALA A 107 21.03 1.35 13.69
N GLU A 108 20.97 2.68 13.78
CA GLU A 108 21.97 3.48 14.52
C GLU A 108 21.66 3.53 16.02
N GLU A 109 20.48 3.11 16.41
CA GLU A 109 20.14 3.02 17.81
C GLU A 109 20.70 1.73 18.43
#